data_94a19052c6175f9ad99e869c8c8fb921
#
_entry.id   94a19052c6175f9ad99e869c8c8fb921
#
_cell.length_a   1.000
_cell.length_b   1.000
_cell.length_c   1.000
_cell.angle_alpha   90.00
_cell.angle_beta   90.00
_cell.angle_gamma   90.00
#
_symmetry.space_group_name_H-M   'P 1'
#
loop_
_entity.id
_entity.type
_entity.pdbx_description
1 polymer ?
#
loop_
_entity_poly.entity_id
_entity_poly.type
_entity_poly.pdbx_seq_one_letter_code
_entity_poly.pdbx_strand_id
1 'polypeptide(L)'
;TGRLTLNRYWQLTDHDHPDDFTATARRVRDLVTDAIERQLVSDVPVATFLSGGLDSSLISAIADSHFTARGKTLQTFSVGYQDNKKYFHATHFQPSPDAPYIRTMNQFLNAQHTWVTLDSEALAAALLEAVDARDLPGMADVDSSLLLFCREIRKTATVALSGECADEIFGGYPWYRDKTVRERYGFPWAQSTAYRVSFFKPEVFGSIDPAAYIDEGYRATLEQTSIRPGLDPLEQRMRQ
;
A
#
# COMPACT_ATOMS: atom_id res chain seq x y z
N THR A 1 -10.68 33.05 -6.21
CA THR A 1 -10.61 32.90 -4.74
C THR A 1 -11.88 32.24 -4.23
N GLY A 2 -11.93 30.92 -4.28
CA GLY A 2 -13.06 30.16 -3.75
C GLY A 2 -12.89 29.89 -2.25
N ARG A 3 -14.00 29.83 -1.52
CA ARG A 3 -14.02 29.35 -0.13
C ARG A 3 -13.88 27.83 -0.16
N LEU A 4 -12.82 27.28 0.48
CA LEU A 4 -12.70 25.84 0.69
C LEU A 4 -13.66 25.42 1.81
N THR A 5 -14.49 24.40 1.53
CA THR A 5 -15.34 23.75 2.54
C THR A 5 -14.99 22.26 2.56
N LEU A 6 -14.61 21.76 3.72
CA LEU A 6 -14.31 20.35 3.93
C LEU A 6 -15.50 19.68 4.62
N ASN A 7 -16.05 18.64 4.00
CA ASN A 7 -17.12 17.83 4.56
C ASN A 7 -16.64 16.38 4.71
N ARG A 8 -16.63 15.87 5.95
CA ARG A 8 -16.35 14.46 6.20
C ARG A 8 -17.62 13.66 5.89
N TYR A 9 -17.62 12.88 4.83
CA TYR A 9 -18.76 12.05 4.41
C TYR A 9 -18.68 10.61 4.95
N TRP A 10 -17.53 10.17 5.44
CA TRP A 10 -17.31 8.86 6.01
C TRP A 10 -16.29 8.93 7.14
N GLN A 11 -16.44 8.08 8.13
CA GLN A 11 -15.51 7.91 9.24
C GLN A 11 -15.51 6.45 9.67
N LEU A 12 -14.32 5.90 9.95
CA LEU A 12 -14.20 4.59 10.57
C LEU A 12 -14.78 4.66 11.99
N THR A 13 -15.61 3.69 12.32
CA THR A 13 -16.22 3.55 13.65
C THR A 13 -15.90 2.18 14.21
N ASP A 14 -15.57 2.15 15.49
CA ASP A 14 -15.30 0.92 16.24
C ASP A 14 -16.62 0.32 16.73
N HIS A 15 -16.81 -0.97 16.48
CA HIS A 15 -18.00 -1.73 16.88
C HIS A 15 -17.58 -3.01 17.58
N ASP A 16 -18.49 -3.53 18.44
CA ASP A 16 -18.30 -4.84 19.01
C ASP A 16 -18.31 -5.92 17.92
N HIS A 17 -17.41 -6.88 18.05
CA HIS A 17 -17.24 -7.97 17.12
C HIS A 17 -17.60 -9.30 17.80
N PRO A 18 -18.87 -9.76 17.69
CA PRO A 18 -19.36 -10.95 18.37
C PRO A 18 -19.07 -12.26 17.63
N ASP A 19 -18.66 -12.19 16.36
CA ASP A 19 -18.46 -13.37 15.52
C ASP A 19 -17.23 -14.18 15.95
N ASP A 20 -17.31 -15.50 15.85
CA ASP A 20 -16.14 -16.37 15.99
C ASP A 20 -15.18 -16.24 14.78
N PHE A 21 -14.00 -16.86 14.88
CA PHE A 21 -12.98 -16.80 13.83
C PHE A 21 -13.51 -17.30 12.48
N THR A 22 -14.29 -18.38 12.47
CA THR A 22 -14.80 -18.99 11.22
C THR A 22 -15.82 -18.10 10.55
N ALA A 23 -16.74 -17.51 11.31
CA ALA A 23 -17.73 -16.57 10.81
C ALA A 23 -17.06 -15.30 10.30
N THR A 24 -16.09 -14.76 11.07
CA THR A 24 -15.28 -13.60 10.69
C THR A 24 -14.53 -13.84 9.38
N ALA A 25 -13.79 -14.93 9.26
CA ALA A 25 -13.03 -15.25 8.06
C ALA A 25 -13.92 -15.36 6.81
N ARG A 26 -15.10 -15.95 6.96
CA ARG A 26 -16.09 -16.03 5.88
C ARG A 26 -16.58 -14.66 5.48
N ARG A 27 -16.98 -13.84 6.45
CA ARG A 27 -17.49 -12.50 6.20
C ARG A 27 -16.43 -11.59 5.56
N VAL A 28 -15.17 -11.63 6.03
CA VAL A 28 -14.05 -10.91 5.43
C VAL A 28 -13.86 -11.34 3.98
N ARG A 29 -13.83 -12.65 3.70
CA ARG A 29 -13.72 -13.16 2.34
C ARG A 29 -14.82 -12.60 1.44
N ASP A 30 -16.08 -12.66 1.90
CA ASP A 30 -17.23 -12.24 1.11
C ASP A 30 -17.20 -10.72 0.85
N LEU A 31 -16.82 -9.90 1.84
CA LEU A 31 -16.66 -8.45 1.71
C LEU A 31 -15.52 -8.07 0.77
N VAL A 32 -14.37 -8.74 0.87
CA VAL A 32 -13.21 -8.46 -0.01
C VAL A 32 -13.54 -8.87 -1.44
N THR A 33 -14.20 -10.01 -1.63
CA THR A 33 -14.63 -10.45 -2.96
C THR A 33 -15.61 -9.45 -3.59
N ASP A 34 -16.66 -9.05 -2.87
CA ASP A 34 -17.63 -8.04 -3.34
C ASP A 34 -16.96 -6.70 -3.65
N ALA A 35 -16.04 -6.24 -2.80
CA ALA A 35 -15.31 -4.99 -3.01
C ALA A 35 -14.47 -5.03 -4.30
N ILE A 36 -13.78 -6.13 -4.57
CA ILE A 36 -12.97 -6.30 -5.77
C ILE A 36 -13.88 -6.39 -7.02
N GLU A 37 -14.91 -7.22 -6.97
CA GLU A 37 -15.83 -7.40 -8.11
C GLU A 37 -16.53 -6.10 -8.52
N ARG A 38 -16.90 -5.26 -7.56
CA ARG A 38 -17.47 -3.93 -7.83
C ARG A 38 -16.49 -3.00 -8.55
N GLN A 39 -15.20 -3.09 -8.25
CA GLN A 39 -14.17 -2.28 -8.90
C GLN A 39 -13.79 -2.80 -10.30
N LEU A 40 -14.22 -4.00 -10.69
CA LEU A 40 -14.05 -4.53 -12.04
C LEU A 40 -15.13 -4.01 -13.02
N VAL A 41 -16.16 -3.33 -12.54
CA VAL A 41 -17.17 -2.70 -13.39
C VAL A 41 -16.56 -1.46 -14.04
N SER A 42 -16.30 -1.54 -15.34
CA SER A 42 -15.58 -0.49 -16.07
C SER A 42 -15.93 -0.51 -17.56
N ASP A 43 -16.01 0.67 -18.18
CA ASP A 43 -16.17 0.88 -19.63
C ASP A 43 -14.82 0.88 -20.36
N VAL A 44 -13.71 0.80 -19.65
CA VAL A 44 -12.34 0.82 -20.17
C VAL A 44 -11.59 -0.45 -19.78
N PRO A 45 -10.50 -0.81 -20.49
CA PRO A 45 -9.69 -1.96 -20.12
C PRO A 45 -9.13 -1.84 -18.69
N VAL A 46 -9.31 -2.90 -17.90
CA VAL A 46 -8.83 -3.02 -16.51
C VAL A 46 -7.73 -4.07 -16.44
N ALA A 47 -6.69 -3.78 -15.69
CA ALA A 47 -5.60 -4.68 -15.35
C ALA A 47 -5.42 -4.80 -13.85
N THR A 48 -4.50 -5.66 -13.39
CA THR A 48 -4.08 -5.72 -11.99
C THR A 48 -2.57 -5.64 -11.84
N PHE A 49 -2.11 -5.03 -10.76
CA PHE A 49 -0.73 -5.16 -10.32
C PHE A 49 -0.54 -6.53 -9.67
N LEU A 50 0.55 -7.21 -10.00
CA LEU A 50 0.90 -8.51 -9.46
C LEU A 50 2.31 -8.45 -8.87
N SER A 51 2.41 -8.22 -7.56
CA SER A 51 3.70 -8.21 -6.85
C SER A 51 4.10 -9.59 -6.31
N GLY A 52 3.18 -10.56 -6.34
CA GLY A 52 3.38 -11.87 -5.71
C GLY A 52 3.12 -11.86 -4.20
N GLY A 53 2.83 -10.71 -3.60
CA GLY A 53 2.32 -10.58 -2.25
C GLY A 53 0.88 -11.10 -2.14
N LEU A 54 0.41 -11.32 -0.91
CA LEU A 54 -0.92 -11.90 -0.64
C LEU A 54 -2.04 -11.07 -1.27
N ASP A 55 -2.00 -9.76 -1.09
CA ASP A 55 -3.07 -8.83 -1.49
C ASP A 55 -3.21 -8.73 -3.00
N SER A 56 -2.10 -8.47 -3.71
CA SER A 56 -2.09 -8.42 -5.17
C SER A 56 -2.46 -9.75 -5.82
N SER A 57 -2.06 -10.86 -5.18
CA SER A 57 -2.40 -12.21 -5.64
C SER A 57 -3.89 -12.49 -5.50
N LEU A 58 -4.51 -12.10 -4.36
CA LEU A 58 -5.93 -12.26 -4.11
C LEU A 58 -6.76 -11.43 -5.09
N ILE A 59 -6.41 -10.15 -5.28
CA ILE A 59 -7.07 -9.26 -6.25
C ILE A 59 -7.00 -9.86 -7.65
N SER A 60 -5.80 -10.30 -8.08
CA SER A 60 -5.61 -10.88 -9.40
C SER A 60 -6.38 -12.19 -9.59
N ALA A 61 -6.46 -13.05 -8.58
CA ALA A 61 -7.20 -14.30 -8.65
C ALA A 61 -8.72 -14.08 -8.78
N ILE A 62 -9.29 -13.14 -8.03
CA ILE A 62 -10.71 -12.78 -8.11
C ILE A 62 -11.00 -12.13 -9.47
N ALA A 63 -10.14 -11.21 -9.91
CA ALA A 63 -10.28 -10.56 -11.21
C ALA A 63 -10.18 -11.57 -12.37
N ASP A 64 -9.24 -12.51 -12.32
CA ASP A 64 -9.09 -13.56 -13.33
C ASP A 64 -10.34 -14.43 -13.44
N SER A 65 -10.90 -14.86 -12.30
CA SER A 65 -12.16 -15.61 -12.27
C SER A 65 -13.31 -14.81 -12.88
N HIS A 66 -13.41 -13.51 -12.56
CA HIS A 66 -14.42 -12.61 -13.10
C HIS A 66 -14.31 -12.44 -14.62
N PHE A 67 -13.09 -12.26 -15.15
CA PHE A 67 -12.83 -12.11 -16.59
C PHE A 67 -13.04 -13.42 -17.33
N THR A 68 -12.54 -14.54 -16.80
CA THR A 68 -12.68 -15.88 -17.40
C THR A 68 -14.16 -16.28 -17.52
N ALA A 69 -14.97 -16.02 -16.51
CA ALA A 69 -16.42 -16.29 -16.55
C ALA A 69 -17.16 -15.51 -17.64
N ARG A 70 -16.55 -14.44 -18.17
CA ARG A 70 -17.06 -13.59 -19.27
C ARG A 70 -16.36 -13.80 -20.59
N GLY A 71 -15.56 -14.87 -20.70
CA GLY A 71 -14.77 -15.19 -21.91
C GLY A 71 -13.68 -14.16 -22.23
N LYS A 72 -13.21 -13.42 -21.23
CA LYS A 72 -12.16 -12.43 -21.35
C LYS A 72 -10.90 -12.88 -20.62
N THR A 73 -9.75 -12.35 -21.00
CA THR A 73 -8.46 -12.61 -20.36
C THR A 73 -8.03 -11.39 -19.56
N LEU A 74 -7.68 -11.59 -18.30
CA LEU A 74 -7.13 -10.56 -17.44
C LEU A 74 -5.71 -10.19 -17.91
N GLN A 75 -5.37 -8.91 -17.82
CA GLN A 75 -3.99 -8.44 -17.94
C GLN A 75 -3.41 -8.18 -16.55
N THR A 76 -2.24 -8.71 -16.29
CA THR A 76 -1.51 -8.48 -15.05
C THR A 76 -0.14 -7.89 -15.33
N PHE A 77 0.33 -7.02 -14.45
CA PHE A 77 1.61 -6.33 -14.61
C PHE A 77 2.46 -6.45 -13.35
N SER A 78 3.75 -6.70 -13.54
CA SER A 78 4.75 -6.66 -12.47
C SER A 78 5.90 -5.74 -12.86
N VAL A 79 6.41 -4.99 -11.89
CA VAL A 79 7.62 -4.21 -12.05
C VAL A 79 8.83 -4.99 -11.52
N GLY A 80 9.94 -4.87 -12.20
CA GLY A 80 11.23 -5.37 -11.77
C GLY A 80 12.33 -4.37 -12.10
N TYR A 81 13.48 -4.55 -11.48
CA TYR A 81 14.62 -3.66 -11.69
C TYR A 81 15.77 -4.44 -12.28
N GLN A 82 16.50 -3.78 -13.19
CA GLN A 82 17.69 -4.36 -13.80
C GLN A 82 18.70 -4.74 -12.71
N ASP A 83 19.31 -5.90 -12.87
CA ASP A 83 20.30 -6.44 -11.93
C ASP A 83 19.81 -6.64 -10.47
N ASN A 84 18.49 -6.62 -10.23
CA ASN A 84 17.94 -6.79 -8.88
C ASN A 84 18.48 -8.05 -8.17
N LYS A 85 18.67 -9.16 -8.89
CA LYS A 85 19.23 -10.39 -8.30
C LYS A 85 20.63 -10.18 -7.72
N LYS A 86 21.43 -9.28 -8.30
CA LYS A 86 22.80 -9.01 -7.88
C LYS A 86 22.84 -8.10 -6.63
N TYR A 87 21.88 -7.20 -6.53
CA TYR A 87 21.89 -6.16 -5.49
C TYR A 87 20.85 -6.38 -4.39
N PHE A 88 19.96 -7.37 -4.55
CA PHE A 88 18.98 -7.67 -3.54
C PHE A 88 19.62 -8.17 -2.25
N HIS A 89 19.31 -7.51 -1.15
CA HIS A 89 19.64 -7.95 0.20
C HIS A 89 18.36 -8.13 1.00
N ALA A 90 18.19 -9.32 1.58
CA ALA A 90 17.04 -9.60 2.43
C ALA A 90 17.05 -8.68 3.65
N THR A 91 15.89 -8.09 3.94
CA THR A 91 15.66 -7.24 5.11
C THR A 91 14.54 -7.81 5.96
N HIS A 92 14.35 -7.28 7.17
CA HIS A 92 13.19 -7.66 7.99
C HIS A 92 11.86 -7.30 7.30
N PHE A 93 11.85 -6.23 6.51
CA PHE A 93 10.66 -5.78 5.77
C PHE A 93 10.43 -6.61 4.49
N GLN A 94 11.51 -6.95 3.76
CA GLN A 94 11.44 -7.75 2.54
C GLN A 94 12.44 -8.92 2.64
N PRO A 95 12.01 -10.07 3.20
CA PRO A 95 12.89 -11.21 3.47
C PRO A 95 13.26 -12.01 2.22
N SER A 96 12.53 -11.84 1.13
CA SER A 96 12.76 -12.57 -0.13
C SER A 96 12.39 -11.70 -1.35
N PRO A 97 12.98 -11.96 -2.54
CA PRO A 97 12.57 -11.27 -3.76
C PRO A 97 11.18 -11.73 -4.22
N ASP A 98 10.43 -10.84 -4.86
CA ASP A 98 9.04 -11.07 -5.28
C ASP A 98 8.92 -12.01 -6.50
N ALA A 99 9.92 -12.02 -7.35
CA ALA A 99 9.87 -12.71 -8.64
C ALA A 99 9.49 -14.22 -8.60
N PRO A 100 9.90 -15.04 -7.59
CA PRO A 100 9.41 -16.40 -7.46
C PRO A 100 7.91 -16.50 -7.23
N TYR A 101 7.36 -15.65 -6.39
CA TYR A 101 5.92 -15.63 -6.06
C TYR A 101 5.08 -15.15 -7.24
N ILE A 102 5.55 -14.12 -7.96
CA ILE A 102 4.91 -13.66 -9.20
C ILE A 102 4.84 -14.80 -10.21
N ARG A 103 5.93 -15.57 -10.40
CA ARG A 103 5.92 -16.72 -11.32
C ARG A 103 4.92 -17.79 -10.90
N THR A 104 4.82 -18.09 -9.61
CA THR A 104 3.85 -19.04 -9.08
C THR A 104 2.41 -18.57 -9.37
N MET A 105 2.11 -17.31 -9.12
CA MET A 105 0.80 -16.74 -9.42
C MET A 105 0.51 -16.75 -10.92
N ASN A 106 1.48 -16.38 -11.75
CA ASN A 106 1.33 -16.37 -13.20
C ASN A 106 1.06 -17.77 -13.79
N GLN A 107 1.56 -18.82 -13.15
CA GLN A 107 1.21 -20.21 -13.54
C GLN A 107 -0.20 -20.61 -13.10
N PHE A 108 -0.70 -20.03 -12.03
CA PHE A 108 -2.04 -20.29 -11.51
C PHE A 108 -3.14 -19.55 -12.26
N LEU A 109 -2.89 -18.30 -12.66
CA LEU A 109 -3.85 -17.44 -13.33
C LEU A 109 -3.97 -17.76 -14.82
N ASN A 110 -5.17 -17.62 -15.37
CA ASN A 110 -5.40 -17.63 -16.82
C ASN A 110 -5.27 -16.20 -17.40
N ALA A 111 -4.20 -15.49 -17.02
CA ALA A 111 -3.99 -14.09 -17.32
C ALA A 111 -2.82 -13.88 -18.31
N GLN A 112 -2.89 -12.78 -19.06
CA GLN A 112 -1.75 -12.30 -19.83
C GLN A 112 -0.88 -11.42 -18.96
N HIS A 113 0.32 -11.92 -18.63
CA HIS A 113 1.25 -11.24 -17.75
C HIS A 113 2.33 -10.46 -18.49
N THR A 114 2.59 -9.23 -18.05
CA THR A 114 3.66 -8.37 -18.56
C THR A 114 4.65 -8.01 -17.45
N TRP A 115 5.93 -8.33 -17.67
CA TRP A 115 7.03 -7.84 -16.85
C TRP A 115 7.54 -6.51 -17.39
N VAL A 116 7.53 -5.48 -16.56
CA VAL A 116 8.15 -4.19 -16.84
C VAL A 116 9.48 -4.13 -16.09
N THR A 117 10.58 -4.09 -16.82
CA THR A 117 11.92 -3.99 -16.21
C THR A 117 12.43 -2.58 -16.36
N LEU A 118 12.75 -1.94 -15.25
CA LEU A 118 13.26 -0.57 -15.19
C LEU A 118 14.75 -0.58 -14.86
N ASP A 119 15.51 0.30 -15.49
CA ASP A 119 16.91 0.54 -15.17
C ASP A 119 17.09 1.83 -14.35
N SER A 120 18.24 1.95 -13.71
CA SER A 120 18.54 3.10 -12.83
C SER A 120 18.63 4.43 -13.58
N GLU A 121 19.03 4.42 -14.85
CA GLU A 121 19.15 5.64 -15.65
C GLU A 121 17.74 6.18 -15.99
N ALA A 122 16.84 5.32 -16.41
CA ALA A 122 15.44 5.67 -16.66
C ALA A 122 14.74 6.18 -15.40
N LEU A 123 14.99 5.55 -14.24
CA LEU A 123 14.44 6.00 -12.96
C LEU A 123 14.93 7.39 -12.58
N ALA A 124 16.24 7.65 -12.71
CA ALA A 124 16.84 8.95 -12.41
C ALA A 124 16.32 10.04 -13.36
N ALA A 125 16.18 9.73 -14.65
CA ALA A 125 15.66 10.67 -15.64
C ALA A 125 14.18 11.03 -15.40
N ALA A 126 13.39 10.12 -14.82
CA ALA A 126 11.97 10.33 -14.55
C ALA A 126 11.66 11.11 -13.25
N LEU A 127 12.66 11.43 -12.41
CA LEU A 127 12.44 12.03 -11.09
C LEU A 127 11.66 13.35 -11.14
N LEU A 128 12.07 14.29 -11.98
CA LEU A 128 11.41 15.60 -12.09
C LEU A 128 10.00 15.47 -12.65
N GLU A 129 9.84 14.62 -13.65
CA GLU A 129 8.54 14.38 -14.25
C GLU A 129 7.57 13.69 -13.28
N ALA A 130 8.07 12.82 -12.40
CA ALA A 130 7.26 12.22 -11.34
C ALA A 130 6.76 13.27 -10.33
N VAL A 131 7.58 14.28 -10.01
CA VAL A 131 7.16 15.44 -9.20
C VAL A 131 6.07 16.24 -9.92
N ASP A 132 6.26 16.53 -11.19
CA ASP A 132 5.27 17.27 -11.99
C ASP A 132 3.95 16.49 -12.11
N ALA A 133 4.01 15.17 -12.28
CA ALA A 133 2.83 14.32 -12.36
C ALA A 133 2.01 14.26 -11.05
N ARG A 134 2.64 14.53 -9.92
CA ARG A 134 1.99 14.54 -8.60
C ARG A 134 1.69 15.93 -8.07
N ASP A 135 2.14 16.97 -8.74
CA ASP A 135 2.10 18.37 -8.28
C ASP A 135 2.89 18.66 -6.98
N LEU A 136 3.52 17.66 -6.39
CA LEU A 136 4.26 17.76 -5.12
C LEU A 136 5.44 16.77 -5.09
N PRO A 137 6.56 17.13 -4.42
CA PRO A 137 7.59 16.15 -4.11
C PRO A 137 7.04 15.01 -3.25
N GLY A 138 7.46 13.79 -3.56
CA GLY A 138 7.05 12.59 -2.85
C GLY A 138 8.24 11.66 -2.58
N MET A 139 8.01 10.36 -2.71
CA MET A 139 9.04 9.32 -2.55
C MET A 139 9.76 9.12 -3.89
N ALA A 140 10.90 9.80 -4.07
CA ALA A 140 11.59 9.93 -5.36
C ALA A 140 11.77 8.62 -6.14
N ASP A 141 12.25 7.56 -5.49
CA ASP A 141 12.47 6.24 -6.09
C ASP A 141 11.16 5.50 -6.40
N VAL A 142 10.18 5.58 -5.51
CA VAL A 142 8.87 4.97 -5.69
C VAL A 142 8.08 5.71 -6.78
N ASP A 143 8.05 7.03 -6.76
CA ASP A 143 7.23 7.82 -7.68
C ASP A 143 7.72 7.74 -9.12
N SER A 144 9.03 7.78 -9.36
CA SER A 144 9.59 7.62 -10.71
C SER A 144 9.35 6.20 -11.24
N SER A 145 9.49 5.19 -10.39
CA SER A 145 9.18 3.81 -10.72
C SER A 145 7.69 3.63 -11.09
N LEU A 146 6.80 4.17 -10.28
CA LEU A 146 5.36 4.10 -10.50
C LEU A 146 4.95 4.82 -11.79
N LEU A 147 5.53 6.01 -12.06
CA LEU A 147 5.28 6.75 -13.30
C LEU A 147 5.64 5.93 -14.54
N LEU A 148 6.85 5.36 -14.58
CA LEU A 148 7.30 4.54 -15.70
C LEU A 148 6.48 3.26 -15.84
N PHE A 149 6.13 2.62 -14.74
CA PHE A 149 5.29 1.45 -14.72
C PHE A 149 3.88 1.74 -15.24
N CYS A 150 3.25 2.82 -14.79
CA CYS A 150 1.94 3.25 -15.27
C CYS A 150 1.95 3.61 -16.77
N ARG A 151 3.05 4.14 -17.30
CA ARG A 151 3.20 4.39 -18.75
C ARG A 151 3.14 3.11 -19.57
N GLU A 152 3.77 2.04 -19.11
CA GLU A 152 3.70 0.75 -19.76
C GLU A 152 2.28 0.18 -19.72
N ILE A 153 1.63 0.24 -18.56
CA ILE A 153 0.25 -0.23 -18.38
C ILE A 153 -0.71 0.55 -19.29
N ARG A 154 -0.53 1.87 -19.40
CA ARG A 154 -1.38 2.75 -20.19
C ARG A 154 -1.45 2.38 -21.66
N LYS A 155 -0.49 1.62 -22.19
CA LYS A 155 -0.50 1.14 -23.58
C LYS A 155 -1.65 0.15 -23.84
N THR A 156 -2.12 -0.56 -22.82
CA THR A 156 -3.10 -1.65 -22.95
C THR A 156 -4.27 -1.56 -21.98
N ALA A 157 -4.11 -0.87 -20.85
CA ALA A 157 -5.16 -0.69 -19.85
C ALA A 157 -5.25 0.78 -19.41
N THR A 158 -6.44 1.19 -18.99
CA THR A 158 -6.69 2.54 -18.48
C THR A 158 -6.79 2.55 -16.96
N VAL A 159 -7.22 1.45 -16.38
CA VAL A 159 -7.36 1.26 -14.93
C VAL A 159 -6.54 0.04 -14.53
N ALA A 160 -5.86 0.14 -13.40
CA ALA A 160 -5.21 -1.01 -12.78
C ALA A 160 -5.58 -1.08 -11.30
N LEU A 161 -6.01 -2.26 -10.84
CA LEU A 161 -6.27 -2.51 -9.42
C LEU A 161 -4.95 -2.82 -8.72
N SER A 162 -4.78 -2.23 -7.54
CA SER A 162 -3.63 -2.40 -6.67
C SER A 162 -4.04 -2.97 -5.32
N GLY A 163 -3.13 -3.68 -4.65
CA GLY A 163 -3.27 -4.12 -3.26
C GLY A 163 -2.91 -3.06 -2.23
N GLU A 164 -2.69 -1.83 -2.65
CA GLU A 164 -2.37 -0.71 -1.76
C GLU A 164 -3.43 -0.54 -0.67
N CYS A 165 -3.01 -0.14 0.53
CA CYS A 165 -3.83 -0.02 1.74
C CYS A 165 -4.29 -1.35 2.38
N ALA A 166 -3.98 -2.51 1.84
CA ALA A 166 -4.35 -3.77 2.46
C ALA A 166 -3.57 -4.03 3.77
N ASP A 167 -2.31 -3.64 3.81
CA ASP A 167 -1.48 -3.75 5.02
C ASP A 167 -2.00 -2.89 6.18
N GLU A 168 -2.58 -1.73 5.89
CA GLU A 168 -3.24 -0.87 6.86
C GLU A 168 -4.52 -1.50 7.40
N ILE A 169 -5.31 -2.14 6.53
CA ILE A 169 -6.59 -2.76 6.91
C ILE A 169 -6.39 -4.06 7.69
N PHE A 170 -5.42 -4.88 7.27
CA PHE A 170 -5.23 -6.24 7.79
C PHE A 170 -4.00 -6.39 8.70
N GLY A 171 -3.30 -5.32 9.03
CA GLY A 171 -2.12 -5.35 9.89
C GLY A 171 -0.95 -6.12 9.27
N GLY A 172 -0.70 -5.96 7.97
CA GLY A 172 0.33 -6.68 7.24
C GLY A 172 1.76 -6.24 7.56
N TYR A 173 1.97 -4.98 7.89
CA TYR A 173 3.30 -4.46 8.18
C TYR A 173 3.99 -5.11 9.37
N PRO A 174 5.33 -5.24 9.35
CA PRO A 174 6.09 -5.87 10.44
C PRO A 174 5.86 -5.24 11.81
N TRP A 175 5.66 -3.93 11.88
CA TRP A 175 5.43 -3.22 13.16
C TRP A 175 4.14 -3.61 13.86
N TYR A 176 3.13 -4.15 13.19
CA TYR A 176 1.94 -4.70 13.85
C TYR A 176 2.24 -5.99 14.62
N ARG A 177 3.35 -6.69 14.30
CA ARG A 177 3.75 -7.96 14.92
C ARG A 177 4.95 -7.83 15.83
N ASP A 178 5.79 -6.82 15.62
CA ASP A 178 6.99 -6.58 16.44
C ASP A 178 6.60 -5.90 17.75
N LYS A 179 6.64 -6.68 18.86
CA LYS A 179 6.32 -6.20 20.18
C LYS A 179 7.18 -5.00 20.60
N THR A 180 8.46 -4.99 20.22
CA THR A 180 9.38 -3.91 20.61
C THR A 180 9.03 -2.59 19.94
N VAL A 181 8.49 -2.63 18.73
CA VAL A 181 8.00 -1.44 18.01
C VAL A 181 6.66 -0.98 18.57
N ARG A 182 5.74 -1.93 18.81
CA ARG A 182 4.40 -1.63 19.35
C ARG A 182 4.43 -1.00 20.73
N GLU A 183 5.41 -1.34 21.55
CA GLU A 183 5.56 -0.80 22.92
C GLU A 183 6.27 0.55 22.99
N ARG A 184 6.78 1.08 21.86
CA ARG A 184 7.40 2.40 21.80
C ARG A 184 6.34 3.49 21.71
N TYR A 185 6.63 4.62 22.32
CA TYR A 185 5.82 5.83 22.18
C TYR A 185 5.94 6.38 20.73
N GLY A 186 4.83 6.86 20.18
CA GLY A 186 4.75 7.46 18.85
C GLY A 186 4.35 6.47 17.75
N PHE A 187 4.13 6.99 16.55
CA PHE A 187 3.80 6.19 15.40
C PHE A 187 4.94 5.23 15.02
N PRO A 188 4.68 3.94 14.77
CA PRO A 188 5.71 2.96 14.42
C PRO A 188 6.53 3.36 13.18
N TRP A 189 5.91 3.99 12.19
CA TRP A 189 6.55 4.45 10.96
C TRP A 189 7.31 5.76 11.09
N ALA A 190 7.18 6.48 12.20
CA ALA A 190 7.82 7.77 12.44
C ALA A 190 9.01 7.71 13.41
N GLN A 191 9.48 6.52 13.80
CA GLN A 191 10.54 6.34 14.80
C GLN A 191 11.92 6.87 14.38
N SER A 192 12.13 7.15 13.09
CA SER A 192 13.41 7.65 12.55
C SER A 192 13.39 9.14 12.18
N THR A 193 12.53 9.95 12.78
CA THR A 193 12.38 11.38 12.45
C THR A 193 13.68 12.15 12.58
N ALA A 194 14.44 11.98 13.65
CA ALA A 194 15.72 12.65 13.84
C ALA A 194 16.72 12.30 12.72
N TYR A 195 16.76 11.04 12.29
CA TYR A 195 17.61 10.62 11.17
C TYR A 195 17.17 11.28 9.86
N ARG A 196 15.87 11.32 9.56
CA ARG A 196 15.36 11.98 8.36
C ARG A 196 15.66 13.48 8.34
N VAL A 197 15.49 14.14 9.48
CA VAL A 197 15.82 15.57 9.64
C VAL A 197 17.29 15.85 9.39
N SER A 198 18.20 14.93 9.73
CA SER A 198 19.65 15.12 9.54
C SER A 198 20.11 15.25 8.08
N PHE A 199 19.26 14.87 7.10
CA PHE A 199 19.56 15.08 5.67
C PHE A 199 19.33 16.52 5.19
N PHE A 200 18.66 17.34 5.98
CA PHE A 200 18.29 18.69 5.61
C PHE A 200 19.15 19.71 6.34
N LYS A 201 19.38 20.85 5.70
CA LYS A 201 19.98 21.99 6.37
C LYS A 201 19.01 22.56 7.39
N PRO A 202 19.48 23.00 8.57
CA PRO A 202 18.60 23.53 9.62
C PRO A 202 17.67 24.66 9.15
N GLU A 203 18.13 25.47 8.21
CA GLU A 203 17.37 26.60 7.67
C GLU A 203 16.12 26.19 6.90
N VAL A 204 16.06 24.93 6.41
CA VAL A 204 14.89 24.39 5.69
C VAL A 204 13.65 24.33 6.59
N PHE A 205 13.86 24.02 7.85
CA PHE A 205 12.75 23.89 8.78
C PHE A 205 12.25 25.24 9.34
N GLY A 206 13.13 26.27 9.40
CA GLY A 206 12.76 27.59 9.90
C GLY A 206 12.09 27.50 11.28
N SER A 207 10.78 27.80 11.33
CA SER A 207 9.96 27.68 12.54
C SER A 207 9.27 26.31 12.70
N ILE A 208 9.49 25.38 11.78
CA ILE A 208 8.85 24.05 11.82
C ILE A 208 9.70 23.13 12.67
N ASP A 209 9.09 22.52 13.70
CA ASP A 209 9.67 21.42 14.46
C ASP A 209 9.04 20.09 13.98
N PRO A 210 9.73 19.29 13.18
CA PRO A 210 9.19 18.03 12.66
C PRO A 210 8.87 17.01 13.75
N ALA A 211 9.62 17.02 14.85
CA ALA A 211 9.37 16.09 15.96
C ALA A 211 8.11 16.50 16.72
N ALA A 212 7.94 17.79 17.02
CA ALA A 212 6.72 18.31 17.65
C ALA A 212 5.49 18.08 16.78
N TYR A 213 5.60 18.30 15.46
CA TYR A 213 4.50 18.05 14.53
C TYR A 213 4.01 16.60 14.55
N ILE A 214 4.94 15.64 14.58
CA ILE A 214 4.61 14.22 14.63
C ILE A 214 4.00 13.85 15.98
N ASP A 215 4.54 14.39 17.08
CA ASP A 215 4.03 14.15 18.44
C ASP A 215 2.62 14.71 18.63
N GLU A 216 2.33 15.91 18.13
CA GLU A 216 0.98 16.48 18.13
C GLU A 216 -0.01 15.60 17.34
N GLY A 217 0.38 15.14 16.15
CA GLY A 217 -0.43 14.23 15.37
C GLY A 217 -0.72 12.91 16.10
N TYR A 218 0.30 12.34 16.75
CA TYR A 218 0.15 11.12 17.55
C TYR A 218 -0.80 11.34 18.75
N ARG A 219 -0.64 12.42 19.51
CA ARG A 219 -1.54 12.75 20.63
C ARG A 219 -2.97 12.97 20.18
N ALA A 220 -3.18 13.69 19.08
CA ALA A 220 -4.52 13.88 18.51
C ALA A 220 -5.19 12.56 18.10
N THR A 221 -4.40 11.61 17.62
CA THR A 221 -4.90 10.25 17.32
C THR A 221 -5.29 9.51 18.60
N LEU A 222 -4.47 9.58 19.63
CA LEU A 222 -4.79 8.96 20.93
C LEU A 222 -6.08 9.52 21.55
N GLU A 223 -6.29 10.84 21.46
CA GLU A 223 -7.50 11.50 21.97
C GLU A 223 -8.78 11.07 21.21
N GLN A 224 -8.65 10.74 19.93
CA GLN A 224 -9.77 10.28 19.10
C GLN A 224 -10.10 8.80 19.31
N THR A 225 -9.21 8.04 19.93
CA THR A 225 -9.39 6.60 20.15
C THR A 225 -10.09 6.35 21.47
N SER A 226 -11.21 5.65 21.43
CA SER A 226 -11.96 5.31 22.65
C SER A 226 -11.20 4.29 23.49
N ILE A 227 -10.98 4.63 24.78
CA ILE A 227 -10.46 3.68 25.77
C ILE A 227 -11.60 2.74 26.15
N ARG A 228 -11.41 1.43 25.92
CA ARG A 228 -12.36 0.41 26.36
C ARG A 228 -11.86 -0.24 27.65
N PRO A 229 -12.64 -0.18 28.74
CA PRO A 229 -12.31 -0.90 29.97
C PRO A 229 -12.18 -2.41 29.70
N GLY A 230 -11.16 -3.04 30.30
CA GLY A 230 -10.95 -4.49 30.23
C GLY A 230 -10.03 -4.98 29.12
N LEU A 231 -9.58 -4.11 28.21
CA LEU A 231 -8.50 -4.45 27.27
C LEU A 231 -7.15 -4.39 27.97
N ASP A 232 -6.24 -5.31 27.61
CA ASP A 232 -4.88 -5.18 28.06
C ASP A 232 -4.19 -3.96 27.39
N PRO A 233 -3.08 -3.44 27.93
CA PRO A 233 -2.41 -2.26 27.38
C PRO A 233 -1.96 -2.42 25.94
N LEU A 234 -1.72 -3.64 25.47
CA LEU A 234 -1.31 -3.93 24.11
C LEU A 234 -2.50 -3.87 23.15
N GLU A 235 -3.62 -4.51 23.52
CA GLU A 235 -4.86 -4.42 22.75
C GLU A 235 -5.37 -2.99 22.66
N GLN A 236 -5.25 -2.24 23.73
CA GLN A 236 -5.57 -0.81 23.76
C GLN A 236 -4.74 -0.03 22.74
N ARG A 237 -3.41 -0.27 22.67
CA ARG A 237 -2.53 0.40 21.70
C ARG A 237 -2.73 -0.06 20.26
N MET A 238 -3.15 -1.29 20.03
CA MET A 238 -3.47 -1.78 18.68
C MET A 238 -4.71 -1.11 18.10
N ARG A 239 -5.57 -0.55 18.93
CA ARG A 239 -6.75 0.21 18.52
C ARG A 239 -6.45 1.68 18.25
N GLN A 240 -5.36 2.18 18.78
CA GLN A 240 -4.82 3.54 18.57
C GLN A 240 -4.00 3.62 17.30
#